data_b4eff4806a3ac4f8bc3d6ac76980a9e2
#
_entry.id   b4eff4806a3ac4f8bc3d6ac76980a9e2
#
_cell.length_a   1.000
_cell.length_b   1.000
_cell.length_c   1.000
_cell.angle_alpha   90.00
_cell.angle_beta   90.00
_cell.angle_gamma   90.00
#
_symmetry.space_group_name_H-M   'P 1'
#
loop_
_entity.id
_entity.type
_entity.pdbx_description
1 polymer ?
#
loop_
_entity_poly.entity_id
_entity_poly.type
_entity_poly.pdbx_seq_one_letter_code
_entity_poly.pdbx_strand_id
1 'polypeptide(L)'
;GLGVVSPAVFDGVDYVALGHLHRPQDVRSGSGTRLRYCGSPLRYSFSEADDVKTVSIVDLDDTGVTVREVAVPQPRPMRVLRGLLAELLDPELHTDATQAWVSAVVTDDRRPSQMWPRMQERFPHLLALRHEPTRIIDLRERPVAAEQKPLEVAADFVEYVTNGPIEPGESDAFDAAVQILRGREQA
;
A
#
# COMPACT_ATOMS: atom_id res chain seq x y z
N GLY A 1 11.32 -20.09 -3.64
CA GLY A 1 11.05 -19.19 -4.76
C GLY A 1 10.57 -19.96 -5.97
N LEU A 2 9.72 -19.38 -6.77
CA LEU A 2 9.34 -19.97 -8.05
C LEU A 2 10.61 -20.06 -8.93
N GLY A 3 10.88 -21.25 -9.49
CA GLY A 3 12.04 -21.48 -10.35
C GLY A 3 11.95 -20.62 -11.62
N VAL A 4 13.10 -20.20 -12.13
CA VAL A 4 13.19 -19.54 -13.43
C VAL A 4 13.09 -20.63 -14.51
N VAL A 5 12.20 -20.44 -15.47
CA VAL A 5 12.06 -21.32 -16.64
C VAL A 5 12.76 -20.66 -17.83
N SER A 6 13.59 -21.41 -18.53
CA SER A 6 14.25 -20.90 -19.73
C SER A 6 13.22 -20.71 -20.86
N PRO A 7 13.25 -19.58 -21.60
CA PRO A 7 12.41 -19.41 -22.79
C PRO A 7 12.56 -20.51 -23.83
N ALA A 8 13.70 -21.20 -23.88
CA ALA A 8 13.97 -22.28 -24.81
C ALA A 8 13.03 -23.51 -24.67
N VAL A 9 12.32 -23.65 -23.52
CA VAL A 9 11.33 -24.74 -23.38
C VAL A 9 10.13 -24.55 -24.31
N PHE A 10 9.96 -23.36 -24.89
CA PHE A 10 8.88 -23.01 -25.81
C PHE A 10 9.32 -22.97 -27.28
N ASP A 11 10.55 -23.40 -27.56
CA ASP A 11 11.06 -23.41 -28.94
C ASP A 11 10.21 -24.35 -29.83
N GLY A 12 9.97 -23.92 -31.07
CA GLY A 12 9.20 -24.69 -32.06
C GLY A 12 7.72 -24.39 -32.14
N VAL A 13 7.24 -23.36 -31.41
CA VAL A 13 5.90 -22.78 -31.57
C VAL A 13 6.01 -21.30 -31.93
N ASP A 14 4.99 -20.76 -32.63
CA ASP A 14 5.03 -19.36 -33.10
C ASP A 14 4.71 -18.36 -31.99
N TYR A 15 3.75 -18.71 -31.11
CA TYR A 15 3.28 -17.83 -30.02
C TYR A 15 2.98 -18.60 -28.74
N VAL A 16 3.35 -17.98 -27.60
CA VAL A 16 2.98 -18.47 -26.27
C VAL A 16 2.32 -17.35 -25.46
N ALA A 17 1.08 -17.57 -25.10
CA ALA A 17 0.35 -16.70 -24.16
C ALA A 17 0.71 -17.05 -22.72
N LEU A 18 1.45 -16.18 -22.05
CA LEU A 18 1.86 -16.32 -20.67
C LEU A 18 0.91 -15.59 -19.72
N GLY A 19 0.59 -16.23 -18.59
CA GLY A 19 -0.19 -15.68 -17.50
C GLY A 19 0.69 -15.33 -16.28
N HIS A 20 0.07 -14.97 -15.13
CA HIS A 20 0.67 -14.66 -13.86
C HIS A 20 1.14 -13.21 -13.69
N LEU A 21 1.85 -12.60 -14.62
CA LEU A 21 2.25 -11.20 -14.49
C LEU A 21 1.12 -10.27 -14.89
N HIS A 22 0.84 -9.26 -14.03
CA HIS A 22 -0.30 -8.35 -14.22
C HIS A 22 -0.01 -7.21 -15.19
N ARG A 23 1.25 -7.03 -15.60
CA ARG A 23 1.68 -6.01 -16.56
C ARG A 23 1.96 -6.65 -17.90
N PRO A 24 1.38 -6.15 -19.02
CA PRO A 24 1.67 -6.66 -20.36
C PRO A 24 3.16 -6.51 -20.68
N GLN A 25 3.78 -7.57 -21.16
CA GLN A 25 5.19 -7.52 -21.56
C GLN A 25 5.57 -8.70 -22.46
N ASP A 26 6.49 -8.45 -23.38
CA ASP A 26 7.11 -9.48 -24.21
C ASP A 26 8.35 -10.05 -23.51
N VAL A 27 8.58 -11.35 -23.65
CA VAL A 27 9.77 -12.03 -23.21
C VAL A 27 10.64 -12.35 -24.43
N ARG A 28 11.93 -12.04 -24.38
CA ARG A 28 12.83 -12.35 -25.47
C ARG A 28 13.07 -13.84 -25.56
N SER A 29 12.86 -14.41 -26.74
CA SER A 29 13.22 -15.79 -27.11
C SER A 29 14.41 -15.75 -28.07
N GLY A 30 15.26 -16.79 -28.03
CA GLY A 30 16.36 -16.98 -28.99
C GLY A 30 15.91 -17.67 -30.28
N SER A 31 14.74 -18.31 -30.30
CA SER A 31 14.23 -19.16 -31.39
C SER A 31 13.28 -18.46 -32.36
N GLY A 32 12.91 -17.22 -32.10
CA GLY A 32 11.87 -16.53 -32.88
C GLY A 32 10.44 -16.73 -32.35
N THR A 33 10.23 -17.65 -31.44
CA THR A 33 8.94 -17.80 -30.71
C THR A 33 8.57 -16.48 -30.01
N ARG A 34 7.36 -16.00 -30.23
CA ARG A 34 6.87 -14.82 -29.51
C ARG A 34 6.25 -15.21 -28.17
N LEU A 35 6.90 -14.83 -27.08
CA LEU A 35 6.43 -15.08 -25.72
C LEU A 35 5.88 -13.79 -25.14
N ARG A 36 4.62 -13.80 -24.68
CA ARG A 36 4.01 -12.58 -24.16
C ARG A 36 3.13 -12.84 -22.94
N TYR A 37 3.34 -12.04 -21.90
CA TYR A 37 2.36 -11.84 -20.83
C TYR A 37 1.32 -10.82 -21.29
N CYS A 38 0.05 -11.22 -21.33
CA CYS A 38 -1.05 -10.31 -21.70
C CYS A 38 -1.40 -9.32 -20.58
N GLY A 39 -0.91 -9.54 -19.37
CA GLY A 39 -1.32 -8.80 -18.19
C GLY A 39 -2.66 -9.27 -17.61
N SER A 40 -3.17 -8.51 -16.65
CA SER A 40 -4.51 -8.71 -16.08
C SER A 40 -5.50 -7.69 -16.66
N PRO A 41 -6.79 -8.06 -16.87
CA PRO A 41 -7.80 -7.15 -17.39
C PRO A 41 -8.20 -6.07 -16.36
N LEU A 42 -7.97 -6.32 -15.07
CA LEU A 42 -8.25 -5.39 -13.98
C LEU A 42 -6.99 -5.06 -13.19
N ARG A 43 -7.03 -3.95 -12.47
CA ARG A 43 -6.00 -3.58 -11.48
C ARG A 43 -6.28 -4.31 -10.18
N TYR A 44 -5.35 -5.12 -9.72
CA TYR A 44 -5.46 -5.88 -8.46
C TYR A 44 -4.64 -5.28 -7.31
N SER A 45 -3.82 -4.29 -7.61
CA SER A 45 -2.94 -3.65 -6.63
C SER A 45 -2.84 -2.15 -6.89
N PHE A 46 -2.63 -1.37 -5.83
CA PHE A 46 -2.34 0.05 -5.95
C PHE A 46 -1.02 0.35 -6.66
N SER A 47 -0.10 -0.61 -6.75
CA SER A 47 1.10 -0.48 -7.59
C SER A 47 0.78 -0.44 -9.10
N GLU A 48 -0.45 -0.79 -9.48
CA GLU A 48 -0.96 -0.80 -10.84
C GLU A 48 -1.89 0.38 -11.13
N ALA A 49 -1.97 1.37 -10.21
CA ALA A 49 -2.94 2.48 -10.29
C ALA A 49 -2.85 3.25 -11.62
N ASP A 50 -1.64 3.40 -12.17
CA ASP A 50 -1.37 4.11 -13.40
C ASP A 50 -1.27 3.19 -14.63
N ASP A 51 -1.40 1.86 -14.45
CA ASP A 51 -1.29 0.93 -15.56
C ASP A 51 -2.52 1.01 -16.48
N VAL A 52 -2.27 1.05 -17.78
CA VAL A 52 -3.31 0.81 -18.77
C VAL A 52 -3.50 -0.69 -18.90
N LYS A 53 -4.71 -1.16 -18.57
CA LYS A 53 -5.05 -2.58 -18.69
C LYS A 53 -5.54 -2.89 -20.09
N THR A 54 -5.03 -3.96 -20.66
CA THR A 54 -5.33 -4.37 -22.04
C THR A 54 -5.62 -5.86 -22.13
N VAL A 55 -6.29 -6.25 -23.20
CA VAL A 55 -6.30 -7.64 -23.71
C VAL A 55 -5.52 -7.68 -25.01
N SER A 56 -4.85 -8.79 -25.27
CA SER A 56 -4.11 -9.02 -26.50
C SER A 56 -4.98 -9.78 -27.49
N ILE A 57 -5.14 -9.26 -28.70
CA ILE A 57 -5.68 -9.98 -29.85
C ILE A 57 -4.48 -10.44 -30.66
N VAL A 58 -4.43 -11.74 -30.94
CA VAL A 58 -3.31 -12.37 -31.62
C VAL A 58 -3.81 -12.97 -32.92
N ASP A 59 -3.25 -12.54 -34.02
CA ASP A 59 -3.49 -13.09 -35.35
C ASP A 59 -2.27 -13.90 -35.78
N LEU A 60 -2.51 -15.12 -36.23
CA LEU A 60 -1.51 -16.07 -36.71
C LEU A 60 -1.82 -16.39 -38.17
N ASP A 61 -0.87 -16.11 -39.04
CA ASP A 61 -0.99 -16.44 -40.48
C ASP A 61 0.38 -16.87 -41.07
N ASP A 62 0.41 -17.13 -42.36
CA ASP A 62 1.63 -17.55 -43.06
C ASP A 62 2.76 -16.51 -43.03
N THR A 63 2.45 -15.27 -42.65
CA THR A 63 3.43 -14.17 -42.52
C THR A 63 3.98 -14.03 -41.11
N GLY A 64 3.37 -14.73 -40.13
CA GLY A 64 3.81 -14.77 -38.75
C GLY A 64 2.78 -14.38 -37.68
N VAL A 65 3.24 -13.80 -36.59
CA VAL A 65 2.42 -13.48 -35.41
C VAL A 65 2.25 -11.97 -35.28
N THR A 66 1.01 -11.50 -35.37
CA THR A 66 0.66 -10.10 -35.09
C THR A 66 -0.08 -10.00 -33.77
N VAL A 67 0.32 -9.06 -32.91
CA VAL A 67 -0.35 -8.83 -31.63
C VAL A 67 -0.81 -7.37 -31.57
N ARG A 68 -2.10 -7.21 -31.27
CA ARG A 68 -2.74 -5.91 -31.08
C ARG A 68 -3.33 -5.83 -29.67
N GLU A 69 -3.06 -4.75 -28.97
CA GLU A 69 -3.64 -4.49 -27.65
C GLU A 69 -4.93 -3.68 -27.76
N VAL A 70 -5.92 -4.09 -26.97
CA VAL A 70 -7.19 -3.37 -26.83
C VAL A 70 -7.34 -2.99 -25.36
N ALA A 71 -7.49 -1.69 -25.08
CA ALA A 71 -7.67 -1.19 -23.73
C ALA A 71 -8.96 -1.71 -23.10
N VAL A 72 -8.87 -2.13 -21.83
CA VAL A 72 -10.01 -2.58 -21.02
C VAL A 72 -10.45 -1.42 -20.12
N PRO A 73 -11.69 -0.94 -20.27
CA PRO A 73 -12.23 0.06 -19.37
C PRO A 73 -12.21 -0.43 -17.91
N GLN A 74 -11.71 0.39 -17.02
CA GLN A 74 -11.70 0.06 -15.61
C GLN A 74 -12.99 0.52 -14.94
N PRO A 75 -13.62 -0.30 -14.08
CA PRO A 75 -14.90 0.03 -13.44
C PRO A 75 -14.77 1.24 -12.50
N ARG A 76 -13.58 1.45 -11.94
CA ARG A 76 -13.27 2.56 -11.04
C ARG A 76 -11.78 2.89 -11.10
N PRO A 77 -11.39 4.16 -11.13
CA PRO A 77 -9.98 4.53 -11.03
C PRO A 77 -9.40 4.14 -9.67
N MET A 78 -8.09 3.96 -9.61
CA MET A 78 -7.32 3.82 -8.37
C MET A 78 -6.49 5.07 -8.17
N ARG A 79 -6.34 5.48 -6.89
CA ARG A 79 -5.49 6.61 -6.50
C ARG A 79 -4.65 6.25 -5.27
N VAL A 80 -3.38 6.61 -5.33
CA VAL A 80 -2.49 6.57 -4.17
C VAL A 80 -2.25 8.01 -3.74
N LEU A 81 -2.65 8.34 -2.52
CA LEU A 81 -2.53 9.69 -1.97
C LEU A 81 -1.46 9.68 -0.87
N ARG A 82 -0.68 10.76 -0.80
CA ARG A 82 0.33 10.94 0.25
C ARG A 82 0.41 12.41 0.62
N GLY A 83 0.32 12.73 1.91
CA GLY A 83 0.39 14.10 2.39
C GLY A 83 -0.04 14.22 3.84
N LEU A 84 -0.07 15.45 4.35
CA LEU A 84 -0.63 15.75 5.67
C LEU A 84 -2.14 15.48 5.66
N LEU A 85 -2.68 15.04 6.78
CA LEU A 85 -4.12 14.76 6.89
C LEU A 85 -4.96 15.98 6.50
N ALA A 86 -4.54 17.20 6.86
CA ALA A 86 -5.24 18.43 6.51
C ALA A 86 -5.28 18.64 4.98
N GLU A 87 -4.19 18.37 4.27
CA GLU A 87 -4.11 18.46 2.81
C GLU A 87 -4.98 17.40 2.13
N LEU A 88 -4.94 16.16 2.64
CA LEU A 88 -5.75 15.07 2.10
C LEU A 88 -7.26 15.30 2.29
N LEU A 89 -7.65 16.04 3.33
CA LEU A 89 -9.03 16.39 3.61
C LEU A 89 -9.50 17.70 2.96
N ASP A 90 -8.59 18.46 2.34
CA ASP A 90 -8.95 19.71 1.67
C ASP A 90 -9.93 19.42 0.51
N PRO A 91 -11.13 20.06 0.49
CA PRO A 91 -12.14 19.80 -0.52
C PRO A 91 -11.72 20.20 -1.94
N GLU A 92 -10.77 21.11 -2.09
CA GLU A 92 -10.28 21.58 -3.39
C GLU A 92 -9.20 20.66 -3.97
N LEU A 93 -8.55 19.84 -3.10
CA LEU A 93 -7.52 18.91 -3.51
C LEU A 93 -8.09 17.51 -3.75
N HIS A 94 -7.44 16.71 -4.60
CA HIS A 94 -7.77 15.31 -4.84
C HIS A 94 -9.25 15.03 -5.21
N THR A 95 -9.89 15.97 -5.90
CA THR A 95 -11.31 15.85 -6.29
C THR A 95 -11.57 14.63 -7.20
N ASP A 96 -10.59 14.24 -8.01
CA ASP A 96 -10.61 13.05 -8.87
C ASP A 96 -10.54 11.73 -8.09
N ALA A 97 -10.15 11.78 -6.82
CA ALA A 97 -10.05 10.60 -5.95
C ALA A 97 -11.35 10.28 -5.19
N THR A 98 -12.33 11.19 -5.15
CA THR A 98 -13.57 11.01 -4.37
C THR A 98 -14.39 9.80 -4.83
N GLN A 99 -14.30 9.44 -6.10
CA GLN A 99 -14.96 8.26 -6.68
C GLN A 99 -13.99 7.12 -6.99
N ALA A 100 -12.72 7.27 -6.64
CA ALA A 100 -11.69 6.25 -6.85
C ALA A 100 -11.60 5.26 -5.68
N TRP A 101 -11.05 4.07 -5.92
CA TRP A 101 -10.46 3.29 -4.85
C TRP A 101 -9.19 3.98 -4.38
N VAL A 102 -9.11 4.25 -3.07
CA VAL A 102 -8.03 5.05 -2.50
C VAL A 102 -7.16 4.23 -1.55
N SER A 103 -5.87 4.36 -1.72
CA SER A 103 -4.86 4.04 -0.71
C SER A 103 -4.21 5.34 -0.28
N ALA A 104 -4.19 5.63 1.03
CA ALA A 104 -3.61 6.87 1.53
C ALA A 104 -2.50 6.63 2.55
N VAL A 105 -1.51 7.50 2.51
CA VAL A 105 -0.41 7.58 3.47
C VAL A 105 -0.43 8.97 4.09
N VAL A 106 -0.76 9.03 5.37
CA VAL A 106 -0.74 10.26 6.17
C VAL A 106 0.65 10.47 6.71
N THR A 107 1.20 11.68 6.51
CA THR A 107 2.62 11.99 6.80
C THR A 107 2.81 12.96 7.95
N ASP A 108 1.74 13.26 8.71
CA ASP A 108 1.84 14.10 9.92
C ASP A 108 2.88 13.52 10.88
N ASP A 109 3.68 14.38 11.50
CA ASP A 109 4.72 13.93 12.42
C ASP A 109 4.13 13.22 13.64
N ARG A 110 3.00 13.69 14.14
CA ARG A 110 2.20 13.02 15.16
C ARG A 110 0.99 12.35 14.50
N ARG A 111 0.68 11.11 14.91
CA ARG A 111 -0.49 10.38 14.39
C ARG A 111 -1.78 11.13 14.71
N PRO A 112 -2.53 11.62 13.70
CA PRO A 112 -3.78 12.32 13.93
C PRO A 112 -4.86 11.39 14.50
N SER A 113 -5.73 11.94 15.37
CA SER A 113 -6.89 11.22 15.87
C SER A 113 -7.92 10.98 14.76
N GLN A 114 -8.63 9.88 14.86
CA GLN A 114 -9.76 9.54 13.97
C GLN A 114 -9.41 9.59 12.46
N MET A 115 -8.17 9.29 12.08
CA MET A 115 -7.74 9.32 10.67
C MET A 115 -8.70 8.54 9.75
N TRP A 116 -9.02 7.29 10.14
CA TRP A 116 -9.83 6.41 9.28
C TRP A 116 -11.22 6.99 9.02
N PRO A 117 -12.06 7.32 10.03
CA PRO A 117 -13.40 7.84 9.78
C PRO A 117 -13.38 9.16 9.00
N ARG A 118 -12.45 10.07 9.29
CA ARG A 118 -12.31 11.34 8.57
C ARG A 118 -11.94 11.14 7.10
N MET A 119 -11.00 10.25 6.82
CA MET A 119 -10.60 9.90 5.47
C MET A 119 -11.71 9.17 4.72
N GLN A 120 -12.45 8.27 5.40
CA GLN A 120 -13.54 7.52 4.79
C GLN A 120 -14.75 8.40 4.45
N GLU A 121 -15.02 9.43 5.25
CA GLU A 121 -16.05 10.43 4.95
C GLU A 121 -15.74 11.16 3.62
N ARG A 122 -14.47 11.54 3.43
CA ARG A 122 -14.02 12.22 2.20
C ARG A 122 -13.89 11.28 1.01
N PHE A 123 -13.37 10.09 1.25
CA PHE A 123 -13.12 9.07 0.23
C PHE A 123 -13.88 7.78 0.57
N PRO A 124 -15.16 7.66 0.18
CA PRO A 124 -16.01 6.53 0.56
C PRO A 124 -15.45 5.16 0.15
N HIS A 125 -14.55 5.14 -0.83
CA HIS A 125 -13.89 3.92 -1.31
C HIS A 125 -12.42 3.82 -0.86
N LEU A 126 -12.14 4.33 0.35
CA LEU A 126 -10.83 4.14 1.00
C LEU A 126 -10.64 2.67 1.35
N LEU A 127 -9.60 2.05 0.81
CA LEU A 127 -9.27 0.64 1.02
C LEU A 127 -8.04 0.43 1.92
N ALA A 128 -7.12 1.39 1.93
CA ALA A 128 -5.93 1.33 2.76
C ALA A 128 -5.57 2.71 3.30
N LEU A 129 -5.17 2.75 4.58
CA LEU A 129 -4.70 3.96 5.23
C LEU A 129 -3.52 3.59 6.13
N ARG A 130 -2.40 4.29 5.92
CA ARG A 130 -1.19 4.14 6.73
C ARG A 130 -0.77 5.49 7.27
N HIS A 131 -0.07 5.47 8.39
CA HIS A 131 0.62 6.63 8.93
C HIS A 131 2.12 6.38 8.83
N GLU A 132 2.80 7.23 8.09
CA GLU A 132 4.24 7.20 7.87
C GLU A 132 4.78 8.62 8.10
N PRO A 133 5.14 8.99 9.33
CA PRO A 133 5.64 10.32 9.65
C PRO A 133 6.89 10.65 8.83
N THR A 134 7.01 11.91 8.42
CA THR A 134 8.16 12.36 7.63
C THR A 134 9.45 12.35 8.46
N ARG A 135 9.33 12.56 9.77
CA ARG A 135 10.45 12.55 10.70
C ARG A 135 10.69 11.12 11.21
N ILE A 136 11.83 10.55 10.84
CA ILE A 136 12.32 9.29 11.43
C ILE A 136 12.93 9.64 12.78
N ILE A 137 12.35 9.14 13.86
CA ILE A 137 12.96 9.24 15.20
C ILE A 137 14.02 8.15 15.32
N ASP A 138 15.27 8.53 15.58
CA ASP A 138 16.34 7.56 15.80
C ASP A 138 16.16 6.90 17.18
N LEU A 139 15.82 5.61 17.16
CA LEU A 139 15.57 4.77 18.34
C LEU A 139 16.79 4.52 19.24
N ARG A 140 17.99 4.88 18.80
CA ARG A 140 19.22 4.35 19.37
C ARG A 140 19.72 5.12 20.60
N GLU A 141 19.07 6.21 21.00
CA GLU A 141 19.67 7.14 21.98
C GLU A 141 18.93 7.30 23.33
N ARG A 142 17.91 6.53 23.65
CA ARG A 142 17.32 6.58 25.01
C ARG A 142 17.60 5.28 25.78
N PRO A 143 18.58 5.25 26.68
CA PRO A 143 18.70 4.15 27.61
C PRO A 143 17.49 4.16 28.55
N VAL A 144 16.77 3.06 28.64
CA VAL A 144 15.70 2.86 29.63
C VAL A 144 16.41 2.79 31.00
N ALA A 145 16.24 3.81 31.83
CA ALA A 145 16.75 3.76 33.18
C ALA A 145 15.98 2.73 34.00
N ALA A 146 16.68 1.80 34.65
CA ALA A 146 16.10 0.68 35.40
C ALA A 146 15.18 1.12 36.57
N GLU A 147 15.05 2.42 36.83
CA GLU A 147 14.28 3.01 37.94
C GLU A 147 13.09 3.87 37.49
N GLN A 148 12.75 3.89 36.18
CA GLN A 148 11.60 4.68 35.69
C GLN A 148 10.27 4.08 36.17
N LYS A 149 9.34 4.97 36.57
CA LYS A 149 7.97 4.52 36.89
C LYS A 149 7.23 4.03 35.63
N PRO A 150 6.35 3.04 35.75
CA PRO A 150 5.61 2.51 34.59
C PRO A 150 4.92 3.58 33.74
N LEU A 151 4.38 4.63 34.37
CA LEU A 151 3.72 5.73 33.66
C LEU A 151 4.72 6.61 32.88
N GLU A 152 5.92 6.81 33.40
CA GLU A 152 6.98 7.56 32.70
C GLU A 152 7.44 6.80 31.46
N VAL A 153 7.60 5.46 31.56
CA VAL A 153 7.91 4.60 30.42
C VAL A 153 6.79 4.61 29.39
N ALA A 154 5.52 4.60 29.84
CA ALA A 154 4.38 4.69 28.95
C ALA A 154 4.32 6.06 28.25
N ALA A 155 4.58 7.16 28.96
CA ALA A 155 4.63 8.49 28.39
C ALA A 155 5.75 8.62 27.33
N ASP A 156 6.96 8.13 27.66
CA ASP A 156 8.09 8.11 26.73
C ASP A 156 7.78 7.27 25.48
N PHE A 157 7.11 6.13 25.65
CA PHE A 157 6.68 5.26 24.53
C PHE A 157 5.65 5.96 23.64
N VAL A 158 4.63 6.61 24.25
CA VAL A 158 3.61 7.34 23.49
C VAL A 158 4.26 8.51 22.74
N GLU A 159 5.09 9.31 23.42
CA GLU A 159 5.83 10.39 22.77
C GLU A 159 6.67 9.87 21.60
N TYR A 160 7.30 8.74 21.79
CA TYR A 160 8.09 8.07 20.77
C TYR A 160 7.23 7.65 19.54
N VAL A 161 6.11 6.95 19.78
CA VAL A 161 5.26 6.40 18.68
C VAL A 161 4.46 7.50 17.99
N THR A 162 4.01 8.52 18.73
CA THR A 162 3.13 9.58 18.22
C THR A 162 3.88 10.85 17.81
N ASN A 163 5.17 10.95 18.17
CA ASN A 163 6.00 12.14 18.01
C ASN A 163 5.43 13.38 18.73
N GLY A 164 4.76 13.18 19.87
CA GLY A 164 4.17 14.22 20.70
C GLY A 164 3.87 13.73 22.10
N PRO A 165 3.70 14.63 23.08
CA PRO A 165 3.47 14.26 24.47
C PRO A 165 2.20 13.43 24.62
N ILE A 166 2.17 12.59 25.67
CA ILE A 166 0.98 11.83 26.05
C ILE A 166 -0.19 12.79 26.35
N GLU A 167 -1.36 12.50 25.83
CA GLU A 167 -2.57 13.29 26.11
C GLU A 167 -3.19 12.88 27.46
N PRO A 168 -3.95 13.80 28.12
CA PRO A 168 -4.55 13.50 29.42
C PRO A 168 -5.38 12.22 29.45
N GLY A 169 -6.19 11.97 28.42
CA GLY A 169 -7.00 10.75 28.33
C GLY A 169 -6.18 9.47 28.13
N GLU A 170 -5.03 9.54 27.46
CA GLU A 170 -4.09 8.43 27.31
C GLU A 170 -3.39 8.16 28.67
N SER A 171 -2.97 9.22 29.37
CA SER A 171 -2.37 9.12 30.70
C SER A 171 -3.31 8.46 31.70
N ASP A 172 -4.58 8.87 31.72
CA ASP A 172 -5.60 8.29 32.60
C ASP A 172 -5.82 6.80 32.29
N ALA A 173 -5.79 6.41 31.03
CA ALA A 173 -5.92 5.00 30.63
C ALA A 173 -4.72 4.15 31.08
N PHE A 174 -3.50 4.67 30.99
CA PHE A 174 -2.29 4.00 31.48
C PHE A 174 -2.30 3.88 33.02
N ASP A 175 -2.68 4.95 33.73
CA ASP A 175 -2.82 4.91 35.18
C ASP A 175 -3.82 3.86 35.64
N ALA A 176 -4.99 3.80 35.01
CA ALA A 176 -5.99 2.78 35.30
C ALA A 176 -5.45 1.36 35.07
N ALA A 177 -4.73 1.13 33.96
CA ALA A 177 -4.11 -0.16 33.67
C ALA A 177 -3.05 -0.56 34.71
N VAL A 178 -2.20 0.36 35.13
CA VAL A 178 -1.17 0.12 36.17
C VAL A 178 -1.83 -0.23 37.51
N GLN A 179 -2.90 0.46 37.89
CA GLN A 179 -3.64 0.15 39.13
C GLN A 179 -4.27 -1.25 39.10
N ILE A 180 -4.85 -1.67 37.97
CA ILE A 180 -5.40 -3.02 37.81
C ILE A 180 -4.32 -4.09 37.97
N LEU A 181 -3.14 -3.88 37.36
CA LEU A 181 -2.02 -4.82 37.46
C LEU A 181 -1.52 -4.96 38.91
N ARG A 182 -1.31 -3.82 39.60
CA ARG A 182 -0.89 -3.83 41.02
C ARG A 182 -1.90 -4.50 41.96
N GLY A 183 -3.20 -4.32 41.68
CA GLY A 183 -4.26 -4.99 42.44
C GLY A 183 -4.27 -6.51 42.27
N ARG A 184 -3.82 -7.02 41.10
CA ARG A 184 -3.69 -8.46 40.81
C ARG A 184 -2.45 -9.11 41.43
N GLU A 185 -1.37 -8.35 41.65
CA GLU A 185 -0.16 -8.86 42.29
C GLU A 185 -0.27 -8.97 43.82
N GLN A 186 -1.29 -8.31 44.41
CA GLN A 186 -1.55 -8.33 45.85
C GLN A 186 -2.68 -9.29 46.29
N ALA A 187 -3.31 -9.97 45.35
CA ALA A 187 -4.38 -10.93 45.56
C ALA A 187 -3.92 -12.37 45.34
#